data_01387f2258dd37cf2cc7f85f29fe9ef7
#
_entry.id   01387f2258dd37cf2cc7f85f29fe9ef7
#
_cell.length_a   1.000
_cell.length_b   1.000
_cell.length_c   1.000
_cell.angle_alpha   90.00
_cell.angle_beta   90.00
_cell.angle_gamma   90.00
#
_symmetry.space_group_name_H-M   'P 1'
#
loop_
_entity.id
_entity.type
_entity.pdbx_description
1 polymer ?
#
loop_
_entity_poly.entity_id
_entity_poly.type
_entity_poly.pdbx_seq_one_letter_code
_entity_poly.pdbx_strand_id
1 'polypeptide(L)'
;MQFGARASDWQHFAALGLTEDLLPVVSNPKAKISPNSNMKKLGKTPSLYNRDGLVVGIKDWTKRQSTAADIARWSKQPDYGICIQTRNVRAIDIDIADAENADNITGLVFGITGTLPRRWRANSGKCLLPFRLKGQLAKRVIKTEGGAVELLGNGQQFVAAGQHESGERYQWEGVDEIPELSLEQVDELWMAISLMYGTGEIQMRISTSPSAEDIDVEDPVADWLHDHDLVLEEQGRGLVIACPWESEHSVGEPGDGSTMWLIAGTKGEPYGHFKCLHSHCSDKTRQDYLAAVDYQEDLTEQFENLPALVDEATGVEEKPLPKLERNKSGVIKATIGNVTAVLRHAGMAGWIL
;
A
#
# COMPACT_ATOMS: atom_id res chain seq x y z
N MET A 1 -28.45 -25.25 2.85
CA MET A 1 -27.04 -24.93 3.28
C MET A 1 -26.84 -23.45 2.98
N GLN A 2 -26.32 -22.66 3.91
CA GLN A 2 -26.14 -21.22 3.74
C GLN A 2 -24.65 -20.93 3.44
N PHE A 3 -24.34 -20.50 2.23
CA PHE A 3 -22.98 -20.10 1.80
C PHE A 3 -22.68 -18.64 2.09
N GLY A 4 -23.70 -17.79 2.00
CA GLY A 4 -23.58 -16.36 2.22
C GLY A 4 -23.43 -15.97 3.69
N ALA A 5 -23.46 -14.67 3.95
CA ALA A 5 -23.47 -14.07 5.26
C ALA A 5 -24.81 -14.32 5.97
N ARG A 6 -24.80 -14.31 7.28
CA ARG A 6 -26.03 -14.35 8.09
C ARG A 6 -26.72 -12.99 8.04
N ALA A 7 -28.02 -12.95 8.26
CA ALA A 7 -28.75 -11.68 8.34
C ALA A 7 -28.18 -10.76 9.45
N SER A 8 -27.74 -11.35 10.56
CA SER A 8 -27.04 -10.63 11.65
C SER A 8 -25.74 -9.97 11.20
N ASP A 9 -24.98 -10.60 10.28
CA ASP A 9 -23.73 -10.03 9.80
C ASP A 9 -24.00 -8.74 8.99
N TRP A 10 -25.04 -8.75 8.15
CA TRP A 10 -25.48 -7.56 7.41
C TRP A 10 -25.91 -6.42 8.33
N GLN A 11 -26.68 -6.74 9.38
CA GLN A 11 -27.13 -5.77 10.38
C GLN A 11 -25.96 -5.20 11.16
N HIS A 12 -25.02 -6.05 11.55
CA HIS A 12 -23.83 -5.65 12.30
C HIS A 12 -22.98 -4.64 11.53
N PHE A 13 -22.61 -4.96 10.28
CA PHE A 13 -21.82 -4.02 9.46
C PHE A 13 -22.58 -2.74 9.12
N ALA A 14 -23.91 -2.81 8.94
CA ALA A 14 -24.73 -1.61 8.76
C ALA A 14 -24.72 -0.74 10.03
N ALA A 15 -24.80 -1.33 11.23
CA ALA A 15 -24.74 -0.62 12.50
C ALA A 15 -23.37 0.06 12.74
N LEU A 16 -22.29 -0.47 12.16
CA LEU A 16 -20.97 0.19 12.12
C LEU A 16 -20.92 1.38 11.16
N GLY A 17 -22.06 1.81 10.57
CA GLY A 17 -22.13 2.94 9.65
C GLY A 17 -21.62 2.62 8.23
N LEU A 18 -21.57 1.34 7.83
CA LEU A 18 -21.05 0.93 6.53
C LEU A 18 -22.14 0.66 5.49
N THR A 19 -23.39 1.00 5.76
CA THR A 19 -24.54 0.68 4.88
C THR A 19 -24.25 1.00 3.41
N GLU A 20 -23.72 2.17 3.11
CA GLU A 20 -23.44 2.60 1.74
C GLU A 20 -22.29 1.82 1.07
N ASP A 21 -21.41 1.23 1.86
CA ASP A 21 -20.21 0.53 1.41
C ASP A 21 -20.40 -0.99 1.29
N LEU A 22 -21.53 -1.53 1.79
CA LEU A 22 -21.80 -2.97 1.72
C LEU A 22 -22.30 -3.35 0.32
N LEU A 23 -21.74 -4.41 -0.24
CA LEU A 23 -22.16 -5.01 -1.50
C LEU A 23 -22.29 -6.53 -1.35
N PRO A 24 -23.21 -7.17 -2.07
CA PRO A 24 -23.30 -8.62 -2.08
C PRO A 24 -22.21 -9.24 -2.94
N VAL A 25 -21.78 -10.43 -2.54
CA VAL A 25 -20.92 -11.31 -3.32
C VAL A 25 -21.51 -12.72 -3.29
N VAL A 26 -21.62 -13.38 -4.43
CA VAL A 26 -22.12 -14.76 -4.48
C VAL A 26 -21.03 -15.69 -3.98
N SER A 27 -21.26 -16.30 -2.80
CA SER A 27 -20.33 -17.21 -2.10
C SER A 27 -20.62 -18.70 -2.35
N ASN A 28 -21.72 -19.03 -3.05
CA ASN A 28 -22.06 -20.41 -3.35
C ASN A 28 -21.13 -20.98 -4.43
N PRO A 29 -20.27 -21.97 -4.13
CA PRO A 29 -19.31 -22.51 -5.10
C PRO A 29 -19.97 -23.30 -6.23
N LYS A 30 -21.26 -23.68 -6.10
CA LYS A 30 -22.04 -24.38 -7.10
C LYS A 30 -22.78 -23.46 -8.06
N ALA A 31 -22.78 -22.14 -7.80
CA ALA A 31 -23.42 -21.16 -8.67
C ALA A 31 -22.71 -21.08 -10.03
N LYS A 32 -23.47 -20.78 -11.08
CA LYS A 32 -22.92 -20.66 -12.44
C LYS A 32 -22.74 -19.20 -12.81
N ILE A 33 -21.55 -18.83 -13.25
CA ILE A 33 -21.28 -17.51 -13.79
C ILE A 33 -21.94 -17.38 -15.17
N SER A 34 -22.60 -16.27 -15.43
CA SER A 34 -23.19 -15.96 -16.74
C SER A 34 -22.09 -15.92 -17.81
N PRO A 35 -22.30 -16.52 -18.99
CA PRO A 35 -21.36 -16.45 -20.11
C PRO A 35 -21.05 -15.00 -20.55
N ASN A 36 -21.98 -14.08 -20.30
CA ASN A 36 -21.86 -12.67 -20.63
C ASN A 36 -21.20 -11.83 -19.51
N SER A 37 -20.73 -12.47 -18.45
CA SER A 37 -20.07 -11.81 -17.33
C SER A 37 -18.54 -11.87 -17.48
N ASN A 38 -17.87 -10.75 -17.23
CA ASN A 38 -16.40 -10.70 -17.18
C ASN A 38 -15.80 -11.30 -15.89
N MET A 39 -16.62 -11.83 -15.00
CA MET A 39 -16.17 -12.46 -13.76
C MET A 39 -15.41 -13.75 -14.06
N LYS A 40 -14.28 -13.94 -13.39
CA LYS A 40 -13.45 -15.16 -13.53
C LYS A 40 -13.68 -16.15 -12.39
N LYS A 41 -14.08 -15.66 -11.21
CA LYS A 41 -14.24 -16.49 -9.99
C LYS A 41 -15.41 -15.99 -9.14
N LEU A 42 -16.08 -16.91 -8.45
CA LEU A 42 -17.07 -16.63 -7.41
C LEU A 42 -16.41 -16.21 -6.09
N GLY A 43 -17.15 -15.56 -5.21
CA GLY A 43 -16.72 -15.27 -3.84
C GLY A 43 -15.66 -14.20 -3.69
N LYS A 44 -15.29 -13.48 -4.77
CA LYS A 44 -14.22 -12.44 -4.72
C LYS A 44 -14.65 -11.06 -5.22
N THR A 45 -15.60 -11.00 -6.14
CA THR A 45 -16.05 -9.75 -6.77
C THR A 45 -17.50 -9.49 -6.44
N PRO A 46 -17.89 -8.24 -6.14
CA PRO A 46 -19.29 -7.88 -5.93
C PRO A 46 -20.18 -8.40 -7.05
N SER A 47 -21.21 -9.18 -6.71
CA SER A 47 -21.98 -9.95 -7.69
C SER A 47 -23.39 -10.28 -7.20
N LEU A 48 -24.28 -10.49 -8.16
CA LEU A 48 -25.68 -10.82 -7.95
C LEU A 48 -26.11 -11.96 -8.87
N TYR A 49 -27.24 -12.59 -8.55
CA TYR A 49 -27.96 -13.42 -9.52
C TYR A 49 -28.77 -12.54 -10.48
N ASN A 50 -28.71 -12.82 -11.77
CA ASN A 50 -29.61 -12.25 -12.77
C ASN A 50 -30.96 -12.97 -12.75
N ARG A 51 -31.84 -12.60 -13.67
CA ARG A 51 -33.20 -13.20 -13.76
C ARG A 51 -33.21 -14.69 -14.12
N ASP A 52 -32.12 -15.16 -14.76
CA ASP A 52 -31.98 -16.56 -15.17
C ASP A 52 -31.27 -17.38 -14.08
N GLY A 53 -31.03 -16.82 -12.90
CA GLY A 53 -30.30 -17.49 -11.81
C GLY A 53 -28.80 -17.64 -12.02
N LEU A 54 -28.22 -16.93 -13.00
CA LEU A 54 -26.78 -16.91 -13.27
C LEU A 54 -26.12 -15.73 -12.56
N VAL A 55 -24.87 -15.92 -12.15
CA VAL A 55 -24.10 -14.89 -11.45
C VAL A 55 -23.53 -13.87 -12.42
N VAL A 56 -23.73 -12.59 -12.12
CA VAL A 56 -23.16 -11.45 -12.84
C VAL A 56 -22.48 -10.51 -11.87
N GLY A 57 -21.37 -9.90 -12.31
CA GLY A 57 -20.68 -8.84 -11.56
C GLY A 57 -21.57 -7.59 -11.50
N ILE A 58 -21.48 -6.86 -10.41
CA ILE A 58 -22.14 -5.55 -10.28
C ILE A 58 -21.34 -4.56 -11.12
N LYS A 59 -21.99 -3.98 -12.15
CA LYS A 59 -21.37 -2.96 -12.97
C LYS A 59 -21.10 -1.69 -12.16
N ASP A 60 -19.97 -1.06 -12.38
CA ASP A 60 -19.55 0.19 -11.72
C ASP A 60 -19.70 0.14 -10.19
N TRP A 61 -19.43 -1.02 -9.60
CA TRP A 61 -19.63 -1.25 -8.16
C TRP A 61 -18.84 -0.26 -7.30
N THR A 62 -17.71 0.26 -7.76
CA THR A 62 -16.88 1.26 -7.05
C THR A 62 -17.60 2.59 -6.82
N LYS A 63 -18.60 2.90 -7.65
CA LYS A 63 -19.43 4.12 -7.55
C LYS A 63 -20.77 3.87 -6.86
N ARG A 64 -21.11 2.60 -6.61
CA ARG A 64 -22.39 2.24 -6.05
C ARG A 64 -22.45 2.54 -4.55
N GLN A 65 -23.50 3.23 -4.12
CA GLN A 65 -23.88 3.36 -2.72
C GLN A 65 -25.12 2.49 -2.48
N SER A 66 -25.05 1.68 -1.43
CA SER A 66 -26.13 0.78 -1.05
C SER A 66 -27.07 1.46 -0.05
N THR A 67 -28.30 1.02 -0.02
CA THR A 67 -29.34 1.54 0.87
C THR A 67 -29.73 0.50 1.92
N ALA A 68 -30.42 0.91 2.99
CA ALA A 68 -31.01 0.00 3.96
C ALA A 68 -31.95 -1.01 3.30
N ALA A 69 -32.68 -0.59 2.24
CA ALA A 69 -33.58 -1.48 1.47
C ALA A 69 -32.79 -2.54 0.69
N ASP A 70 -31.61 -2.17 0.15
CA ASP A 70 -30.71 -3.13 -0.50
C ASP A 70 -30.23 -4.17 0.51
N ILE A 71 -29.76 -3.73 1.68
CA ILE A 71 -29.30 -4.61 2.77
C ILE A 71 -30.42 -5.57 3.19
N ALA A 72 -31.64 -5.05 3.43
CA ALA A 72 -32.78 -5.86 3.82
C ALA A 72 -33.17 -6.90 2.75
N ARG A 73 -32.93 -6.60 1.47
CA ARG A 73 -33.18 -7.53 0.36
C ARG A 73 -32.06 -8.57 0.27
N TRP A 74 -30.79 -8.16 0.32
CA TRP A 74 -29.65 -9.05 0.17
C TRP A 74 -29.46 -10.00 1.34
N SER A 75 -29.76 -9.56 2.57
CA SER A 75 -29.69 -10.39 3.77
C SER A 75 -30.62 -11.60 3.78
N LYS A 76 -31.63 -11.60 2.91
CA LYS A 76 -32.58 -12.73 2.73
C LYS A 76 -32.06 -13.80 1.76
N GLN A 77 -30.98 -13.50 1.01
CA GLN A 77 -30.44 -14.42 0.00
C GLN A 77 -29.33 -15.28 0.62
N PRO A 78 -29.54 -16.61 0.75
CA PRO A 78 -28.62 -17.48 1.49
C PRO A 78 -27.23 -17.61 0.86
N ASP A 79 -27.07 -17.24 -0.40
CA ASP A 79 -25.81 -17.33 -1.15
C ASP A 79 -25.00 -16.03 -1.13
N TYR A 80 -25.58 -14.92 -0.64
CA TYR A 80 -24.88 -13.64 -0.65
C TYR A 80 -24.00 -13.46 0.59
N GLY A 81 -22.67 -13.46 0.38
CA GLY A 81 -21.70 -12.90 1.30
C GLY A 81 -21.67 -11.37 1.22
N ILE A 82 -20.84 -10.76 2.03
CA ILE A 82 -20.68 -9.31 2.14
C ILE A 82 -19.30 -8.91 1.63
N CYS A 83 -19.24 -7.99 0.68
CA CYS A 83 -18.08 -7.17 0.38
C CYS A 83 -18.21 -5.80 1.03
N ILE A 84 -17.11 -5.25 1.52
CA ILE A 84 -17.01 -3.85 1.97
C ILE A 84 -16.13 -3.11 0.97
N GLN A 85 -16.66 -1.99 0.41
CA GLN A 85 -15.91 -1.09 -0.45
C GLN A 85 -14.95 -0.26 0.38
N THR A 86 -13.72 -0.07 -0.12
CA THR A 86 -12.69 0.71 0.57
C THR A 86 -12.78 2.20 0.23
N ARG A 87 -13.86 2.86 0.65
CA ARG A 87 -14.06 4.32 0.53
C ARG A 87 -13.67 5.05 1.81
N ASN A 88 -14.35 4.72 2.92
CA ASN A 88 -14.08 5.28 4.25
C ASN A 88 -13.32 4.29 5.14
N VAL A 89 -13.48 3.01 4.87
CA VAL A 89 -12.69 1.93 5.49
C VAL A 89 -11.59 1.53 4.52
N ARG A 90 -10.41 1.34 5.03
CA ARG A 90 -9.24 0.76 4.35
C ARG A 90 -8.91 -0.57 5.01
N ALA A 91 -7.98 -1.31 4.47
CA ALA A 91 -7.54 -2.53 5.13
C ALA A 91 -6.10 -2.86 4.80
N ILE A 92 -5.42 -3.47 5.76
CA ILE A 92 -4.15 -4.15 5.56
C ILE A 92 -4.50 -5.63 5.35
N ASP A 93 -4.25 -6.15 4.14
CA ASP A 93 -4.48 -7.55 3.79
C ASP A 93 -3.15 -8.31 3.87
N ILE A 94 -2.99 -9.14 4.89
CA ILE A 94 -1.80 -9.96 5.12
C ILE A 94 -2.03 -11.29 4.42
N ASP A 95 -1.59 -11.38 3.16
CA ASP A 95 -1.73 -12.56 2.30
C ASP A 95 -0.48 -13.46 2.40
N ILE A 96 -0.17 -13.92 3.63
CA ILE A 96 0.96 -14.77 3.97
C ILE A 96 0.44 -16.10 4.49
N ALA A 97 0.91 -17.20 3.90
CA ALA A 97 0.42 -18.54 4.23
C ALA A 97 0.95 -19.04 5.58
N ASP A 98 2.19 -18.69 5.92
CA ASP A 98 2.82 -19.03 7.19
C ASP A 98 2.18 -18.23 8.33
N ALA A 99 1.67 -18.95 9.34
CA ALA A 99 0.90 -18.34 10.43
C ALA A 99 1.80 -17.52 11.37
N GLU A 100 3.02 -17.96 11.63
CA GLU A 100 3.96 -17.26 12.52
C GLU A 100 4.37 -15.92 11.91
N ASN A 101 4.73 -15.91 10.63
CA ASN A 101 5.05 -14.67 9.91
C ASN A 101 3.85 -13.72 9.83
N ALA A 102 2.65 -14.24 9.58
CA ALA A 102 1.43 -13.43 9.56
C ALA A 102 1.11 -12.82 10.94
N ASP A 103 1.30 -13.56 12.01
CA ASP A 103 1.10 -13.10 13.39
C ASP A 103 2.18 -12.09 13.81
N ASN A 104 3.43 -12.27 13.40
CA ASN A 104 4.50 -11.30 13.63
C ASN A 104 4.22 -9.95 12.97
N ILE A 105 3.76 -9.97 11.71
CA ILE A 105 3.35 -8.74 11.00
C ILE A 105 2.12 -8.13 11.66
N THR A 106 1.15 -8.94 12.08
CA THR A 106 -0.04 -8.45 12.83
C THR A 106 0.39 -7.78 14.14
N GLY A 107 1.35 -8.35 14.86
CA GLY A 107 1.92 -7.78 16.07
C GLY A 107 2.60 -6.42 15.83
N LEU A 108 3.36 -6.29 14.73
CA LEU A 108 3.95 -5.02 14.32
C LEU A 108 2.86 -3.96 14.02
N VAL A 109 1.81 -4.35 13.27
CA VAL A 109 0.66 -3.46 13.01
C VAL A 109 0.08 -2.97 14.33
N PHE A 110 -0.25 -3.86 15.24
CA PHE A 110 -0.86 -3.50 16.53
C PHE A 110 0.06 -2.66 17.42
N GLY A 111 1.38 -2.85 17.32
CA GLY A 111 2.36 -2.03 18.03
C GLY A 111 2.35 -0.56 17.60
N ILE A 112 2.07 -0.28 16.33
CA ILE A 112 2.06 1.09 15.77
C ILE A 112 0.66 1.71 15.82
N THR A 113 -0.38 0.94 15.51
CA THR A 113 -1.74 1.48 15.33
C THR A 113 -2.66 1.27 16.54
N GLY A 114 -2.25 0.49 17.52
CA GLY A 114 -3.17 -0.11 18.49
C GLY A 114 -3.91 -1.30 17.88
N THR A 115 -4.75 -1.94 18.70
CA THR A 115 -5.49 -3.14 18.27
C THR A 115 -6.54 -2.79 17.22
N LEU A 116 -6.46 -3.42 16.06
CA LEU A 116 -7.44 -3.35 15.00
C LEU A 116 -8.33 -4.60 14.97
N PRO A 117 -9.58 -4.51 14.46
CA PRO A 117 -10.36 -5.70 14.16
C PRO A 117 -9.60 -6.62 13.21
N ARG A 118 -9.73 -7.93 13.41
CA ARG A 118 -9.08 -8.93 12.58
C ARG A 118 -10.11 -9.83 11.90
N ARG A 119 -10.14 -9.84 10.56
CA ARG A 119 -10.85 -10.85 9.79
C ARG A 119 -9.89 -12.00 9.47
N TRP A 120 -10.30 -13.22 9.75
CA TRP A 120 -9.49 -14.41 9.51
C TRP A 120 -10.36 -15.59 9.05
N ARG A 121 -9.79 -16.74 8.80
CA ARG A 121 -10.48 -18.01 8.55
C ARG A 121 -9.66 -19.18 9.09
N ALA A 122 -10.31 -20.26 9.43
CA ALA A 122 -9.65 -21.47 9.89
C ALA A 122 -8.67 -22.00 8.83
N ASN A 123 -7.63 -22.68 9.31
CA ASN A 123 -6.59 -23.30 8.48
C ASN A 123 -5.83 -22.35 7.55
N SER A 124 -5.66 -21.09 7.94
CA SER A 124 -4.96 -20.07 7.15
C SER A 124 -4.31 -19.03 8.05
N GLY A 125 -3.04 -18.72 7.84
CA GLY A 125 -2.37 -17.56 8.47
C GLY A 125 -2.86 -16.22 7.94
N LYS A 126 -3.47 -16.21 6.75
CA LYS A 126 -3.93 -14.98 6.09
C LYS A 126 -5.01 -14.26 6.88
N CYS A 127 -4.84 -12.98 7.09
CA CYS A 127 -5.81 -12.15 7.79
C CYS A 127 -5.92 -10.76 7.15
N LEU A 128 -6.94 -10.00 7.58
CA LEU A 128 -7.18 -8.64 7.11
C LEU A 128 -7.56 -7.77 8.30
N LEU A 129 -6.96 -6.60 8.38
CA LEU A 129 -7.07 -5.64 9.46
C LEU A 129 -7.67 -4.34 8.93
N PRO A 130 -8.99 -4.08 9.09
CA PRO A 130 -9.62 -2.86 8.62
C PRO A 130 -9.41 -1.70 9.59
N PHE A 131 -9.35 -0.50 9.03
CA PHE A 131 -9.31 0.76 9.75
C PHE A 131 -10.03 1.84 8.95
N ARG A 132 -10.43 2.94 9.59
CA ARG A 132 -10.97 4.12 8.92
C ARG A 132 -9.83 5.08 8.60
N LEU A 133 -9.96 5.75 7.45
CA LEU A 133 -9.05 6.82 7.06
C LEU A 133 -9.79 7.87 6.26
N LYS A 134 -9.61 9.14 6.62
CA LYS A 134 -10.09 10.28 5.84
C LYS A 134 -9.16 10.53 4.65
N GLY A 135 -9.74 10.96 3.54
CA GLY A 135 -8.99 11.30 2.33
C GLY A 135 -8.72 10.12 1.40
N GLN A 136 -7.89 10.37 0.42
CA GLN A 136 -7.54 9.38 -0.61
C GLN A 136 -6.33 8.54 -0.16
N LEU A 137 -6.38 7.27 -0.48
CA LEU A 137 -5.27 6.34 -0.27
C LEU A 137 -5.15 5.43 -1.48
N ALA A 138 -4.00 5.42 -2.10
CA ALA A 138 -3.71 4.49 -3.19
C ALA A 138 -3.44 3.07 -2.64
N LYS A 139 -3.67 2.06 -3.49
CA LYS A 139 -3.23 0.70 -3.20
C LYS A 139 -1.70 0.65 -3.11
N ARG A 140 -1.17 -0.04 -2.07
CA ARG A 140 0.25 -0.34 -1.94
C ARG A 140 0.44 -1.85 -1.73
N VAL A 141 1.58 -2.39 -2.15
CA VAL A 141 1.90 -3.82 -2.02
C VAL A 141 3.35 -3.98 -1.62
N ILE A 142 3.60 -4.73 -0.56
CA ILE A 142 4.93 -5.18 -0.16
C ILE A 142 4.99 -6.69 -0.43
N LYS A 143 5.94 -7.10 -1.26
CA LYS A 143 6.27 -8.52 -1.41
C LYS A 143 7.11 -8.97 -0.21
N THR A 144 6.73 -10.08 0.38
CA THR A 144 7.39 -10.69 1.55
C THR A 144 7.79 -12.11 1.23
N GLU A 145 8.60 -12.72 2.08
CA GLU A 145 8.82 -14.15 2.00
C GLU A 145 7.50 -14.89 2.27
N GLY A 146 7.09 -15.75 1.33
CA GLY A 146 5.87 -16.55 1.43
C GLY A 146 4.55 -15.84 1.11
N GLY A 147 4.58 -14.59 0.58
CA GLY A 147 3.35 -13.90 0.21
C GLY A 147 3.50 -12.40 -0.02
N ALA A 148 2.49 -11.65 0.37
CA ALA A 148 2.48 -10.19 0.27
C ALA A 148 1.63 -9.56 1.38
N VAL A 149 1.94 -8.31 1.72
CA VAL A 149 1.06 -7.42 2.47
C VAL A 149 0.52 -6.38 1.51
N GLU A 150 -0.80 -6.24 1.47
CA GLU A 150 -1.46 -5.26 0.63
C GLU A 150 -2.17 -4.21 1.48
N LEU A 151 -1.96 -2.94 1.18
CA LEU A 151 -2.76 -1.84 1.70
C LEU A 151 -3.89 -1.56 0.70
N LEU A 152 -5.12 -1.89 1.07
CA LEU A 152 -6.29 -1.69 0.22
C LEU A 152 -6.72 -0.24 0.27
N GLY A 153 -6.49 0.48 -0.82
CA GLY A 153 -6.82 1.88 -0.99
C GLY A 153 -8.21 2.12 -1.61
N ASN A 154 -8.44 3.35 -2.05
CA ASN A 154 -9.71 3.72 -2.69
C ASN A 154 -10.00 2.90 -3.96
N GLY A 155 -11.28 2.63 -4.20
CA GLY A 155 -11.71 1.90 -5.40
C GLY A 155 -11.51 0.39 -5.34
N GLN A 156 -11.17 -0.16 -4.17
CA GLN A 156 -11.05 -1.58 -3.92
C GLN A 156 -12.17 -2.10 -3.02
N GLN A 157 -12.11 -3.35 -2.66
CA GLN A 157 -13.05 -4.00 -1.76
C GLN A 157 -12.41 -5.25 -1.13
N PHE A 158 -12.98 -5.70 -0.04
CA PHE A 158 -12.66 -7.01 0.55
C PHE A 158 -13.94 -7.75 0.96
N VAL A 159 -13.86 -9.09 0.97
CA VAL A 159 -14.97 -9.91 1.45
C VAL A 159 -14.94 -9.96 2.97
N ALA A 160 -16.01 -9.47 3.59
CA ALA A 160 -16.15 -9.39 5.05
C ALA A 160 -16.83 -10.62 5.65
N ALA A 161 -17.84 -11.19 4.99
CA ALA A 161 -18.58 -12.33 5.51
C ALA A 161 -19.08 -13.26 4.39
N GLY A 162 -19.25 -14.53 4.72
CA GLY A 162 -19.65 -15.59 3.81
C GLY A 162 -18.64 -16.73 3.85
N GLN A 163 -18.84 -17.71 2.97
CA GLN A 163 -17.93 -18.84 2.81
C GLN A 163 -16.85 -18.51 1.75
N HIS A 164 -15.60 -18.77 2.08
CA HIS A 164 -14.48 -18.69 1.15
C HIS A 164 -14.44 -19.94 0.24
N GLU A 165 -13.74 -19.86 -0.90
CA GLU A 165 -13.57 -20.97 -1.84
C GLU A 165 -12.95 -22.25 -1.23
N SER A 166 -12.19 -22.11 -0.11
CA SER A 166 -11.66 -23.24 0.66
C SER A 166 -12.73 -24.02 1.44
N GLY A 167 -13.96 -23.54 1.49
CA GLY A 167 -15.02 -24.12 2.33
C GLY A 167 -15.14 -23.50 3.72
N GLU A 168 -14.13 -22.77 4.18
CA GLU A 168 -14.13 -22.11 5.48
C GLU A 168 -14.90 -20.78 5.45
N ARG A 169 -15.47 -20.39 6.59
CA ARG A 169 -16.14 -19.10 6.72
C ARG A 169 -15.19 -18.04 7.24
N TYR A 170 -15.39 -16.82 6.77
CA TYR A 170 -14.72 -15.67 7.39
C TYR A 170 -15.22 -15.48 8.81
N GLN A 171 -14.29 -15.22 9.71
CA GLN A 171 -14.49 -14.96 11.13
C GLN A 171 -13.88 -13.62 11.50
N TRP A 172 -14.34 -13.04 12.61
CA TRP A 172 -13.88 -11.74 13.09
C TRP A 172 -13.51 -11.79 14.56
N GLU A 173 -12.52 -11.00 14.91
CA GLU A 173 -12.15 -10.65 16.28
C GLU A 173 -12.18 -9.13 16.42
N GLY A 174 -12.76 -8.61 17.52
CA GLY A 174 -12.75 -7.18 17.85
C GLY A 174 -13.51 -6.26 16.89
N VAL A 175 -14.56 -6.75 16.20
CA VAL A 175 -15.26 -6.00 15.13
C VAL A 175 -16.35 -5.06 15.66
N ASP A 176 -16.42 -4.79 16.95
CA ASP A 176 -17.42 -3.90 17.54
C ASP A 176 -17.21 -2.42 17.14
N GLU A 177 -15.98 -2.06 16.78
CA GLU A 177 -15.59 -0.76 16.30
C GLU A 177 -14.51 -0.90 15.22
N ILE A 178 -14.45 0.05 14.27
CA ILE A 178 -13.36 0.17 13.30
C ILE A 178 -12.62 1.47 13.61
N PRO A 179 -11.42 1.40 14.24
CA PRO A 179 -10.65 2.59 14.62
C PRO A 179 -10.26 3.45 13.41
N GLU A 180 -10.14 4.76 13.64
CA GLU A 180 -9.61 5.71 12.65
C GLU A 180 -8.10 5.86 12.84
N LEU A 181 -7.34 5.73 11.75
CA LEU A 181 -5.90 5.99 11.72
C LEU A 181 -5.64 7.31 10.99
N SER A 182 -4.53 7.98 11.34
CA SER A 182 -4.01 9.10 10.57
C SER A 182 -3.20 8.59 9.36
N LEU A 183 -2.97 9.46 8.38
CA LEU A 183 -2.13 9.12 7.23
C LEU A 183 -0.68 8.86 7.67
N GLU A 184 -0.19 9.64 8.65
CA GLU A 184 1.14 9.46 9.22
C GLU A 184 1.32 8.06 9.85
N GLN A 185 0.34 7.60 10.63
CA GLN A 185 0.37 6.24 11.21
C GLN A 185 0.40 5.16 10.11
N VAL A 186 -0.37 5.35 9.03
CA VAL A 186 -0.39 4.42 7.89
C VAL A 186 0.95 4.42 7.16
N ASP A 187 1.58 5.58 6.97
CA ASP A 187 2.87 5.70 6.30
C ASP A 187 4.01 5.14 7.17
N GLU A 188 4.01 5.42 8.47
CA GLU A 188 4.94 4.82 9.45
C GLU A 188 4.85 3.30 9.44
N LEU A 189 3.62 2.78 9.54
CA LEU A 189 3.36 1.35 9.48
C LEU A 189 3.87 0.73 8.18
N TRP A 190 3.58 1.37 7.05
CA TRP A 190 3.99 0.87 5.74
C TRP A 190 5.50 0.82 5.59
N MET A 191 6.19 1.85 6.09
CA MET A 191 7.66 1.88 6.15
C MET A 191 8.20 0.76 7.04
N ALA A 192 7.65 0.56 8.24
CA ALA A 192 8.08 -0.48 9.16
C ALA A 192 7.93 -1.89 8.56
N ILE A 193 6.77 -2.19 7.94
CA ILE A 193 6.56 -3.48 7.25
C ILE A 193 7.55 -3.65 6.10
N SER A 194 7.79 -2.61 5.30
CA SER A 194 8.73 -2.67 4.18
C SER A 194 10.15 -2.98 4.63
N LEU A 195 10.60 -2.34 5.69
CA LEU A 195 11.96 -2.51 6.23
C LEU A 195 12.17 -3.89 6.87
N MET A 196 11.16 -4.41 7.58
CA MET A 196 11.29 -5.65 8.35
C MET A 196 10.99 -6.90 7.53
N TYR A 197 10.06 -6.83 6.58
CA TYR A 197 9.52 -8.00 5.89
C TYR A 197 9.58 -7.93 4.37
N GLY A 198 9.91 -6.76 3.78
CA GLY A 198 10.00 -6.60 2.33
C GLY A 198 11.16 -7.40 1.73
N THR A 199 10.90 -8.20 0.70
CA THR A 199 11.91 -9.02 -0.02
C THR A 199 12.48 -8.33 -1.26
N GLY A 200 12.02 -7.13 -1.59
CA GLY A 200 12.48 -6.34 -2.75
C GLY A 200 13.01 -4.99 -2.33
N GLU A 201 13.76 -4.34 -3.22
CA GLU A 201 14.00 -2.91 -3.11
C GLU A 201 12.68 -2.20 -2.88
N ILE A 202 12.66 -1.23 -1.97
CA ILE A 202 11.46 -0.48 -1.60
C ILE A 202 11.02 0.31 -2.83
N GLN A 203 10.28 -0.34 -3.73
CA GLN A 203 9.58 0.34 -4.79
C GLN A 203 8.30 0.93 -4.19
N MET A 204 8.36 2.15 -3.72
CA MET A 204 7.15 2.95 -3.53
C MET A 204 6.53 3.21 -4.90
N ARG A 205 5.76 2.25 -5.40
CA ARG A 205 4.83 2.53 -6.50
C ARG A 205 3.67 3.31 -5.92
N ILE A 206 3.81 4.61 -5.84
CA ILE A 206 2.69 5.51 -5.65
C ILE A 206 1.87 5.40 -6.93
N SER A 207 0.75 4.67 -6.89
CA SER A 207 -0.16 4.62 -8.02
C SER A 207 -0.94 5.92 -8.05
N THR A 208 -0.59 6.79 -8.98
CA THR A 208 -1.29 8.04 -9.24
C THR A 208 -2.74 7.77 -9.63
N SER A 209 -3.67 8.29 -8.85
CA SER A 209 -5.07 8.42 -9.28
C SER A 209 -5.16 9.43 -10.43
N PRO A 210 -5.97 9.19 -11.46
CA PRO A 210 -6.00 10.02 -12.67
C PRO A 210 -6.58 11.43 -12.51
N SER A 211 -6.69 11.97 -11.30
CA SER A 211 -7.27 13.28 -11.01
C SER A 211 -6.57 14.08 -9.91
N ALA A 212 -5.33 13.76 -9.56
CA ALA A 212 -4.58 14.62 -8.64
C ALA A 212 -4.18 15.90 -9.38
N GLU A 213 -4.49 17.06 -8.81
CA GLU A 213 -4.00 18.35 -9.28
C GLU A 213 -2.50 18.46 -9.03
N ASP A 214 -1.82 19.23 -9.86
CA ASP A 214 -0.41 19.51 -9.65
C ASP A 214 -0.24 20.33 -8.37
N ILE A 215 0.78 20.01 -7.58
CA ILE A 215 1.15 20.76 -6.38
C ILE A 215 2.47 21.47 -6.63
N ASP A 216 2.66 22.60 -5.97
CA ASP A 216 3.91 23.36 -6.06
C ASP A 216 4.88 22.82 -5.01
N VAL A 217 5.88 22.08 -5.49
CA VAL A 217 6.94 21.45 -4.70
C VAL A 217 8.26 21.67 -5.39
N GLU A 218 9.29 22.04 -4.65
CA GLU A 218 10.66 22.14 -5.14
C GLU A 218 11.18 20.76 -5.58
N ASP A 219 11.87 20.70 -6.69
CA ASP A 219 12.53 19.49 -7.20
C ASP A 219 14.04 19.71 -7.36
N PRO A 220 14.83 19.43 -6.31
CA PRO A 220 16.28 19.61 -6.36
C PRO A 220 16.97 18.82 -7.48
N VAL A 221 16.36 17.71 -7.92
CA VAL A 221 16.87 16.92 -9.03
C VAL A 221 16.62 17.64 -10.36
N ALA A 222 15.45 18.25 -10.54
CA ALA A 222 15.16 19.03 -11.74
C ALA A 222 16.12 20.20 -11.87
N ASP A 223 16.35 20.93 -10.78
CA ASP A 223 17.33 22.05 -10.75
C ASP A 223 18.74 21.55 -11.07
N TRP A 224 19.15 20.46 -10.46
CA TRP A 224 20.46 19.85 -10.72
C TRP A 224 20.62 19.38 -12.18
N LEU A 225 19.55 18.83 -12.80
CA LEU A 225 19.56 18.42 -14.21
C LEU A 225 19.77 19.62 -15.14
N HIS A 226 19.18 20.78 -14.83
CA HIS A 226 19.41 22.03 -15.55
C HIS A 226 20.86 22.53 -15.38
N ASP A 227 21.37 22.54 -14.16
CA ASP A 227 22.71 23.03 -13.85
C ASP A 227 23.83 22.17 -14.51
N HIS A 228 23.52 20.93 -14.85
CA HIS A 228 24.46 19.98 -15.49
C HIS A 228 24.21 19.77 -16.99
N ASP A 229 23.40 20.63 -17.62
CA ASP A 229 23.08 20.57 -19.06
C ASP A 229 22.51 19.20 -19.53
N LEU A 230 21.79 18.50 -18.62
CA LEU A 230 21.18 17.20 -18.93
C LEU A 230 19.75 17.30 -19.46
N VAL A 231 19.16 18.50 -19.45
CA VAL A 231 17.84 18.79 -20.00
C VAL A 231 17.96 19.16 -21.47
N LEU A 232 17.27 18.41 -22.32
CA LEU A 232 17.25 18.62 -23.77
C LEU A 232 16.11 19.54 -24.19
N GLU A 233 14.93 19.42 -23.58
CA GLU A 233 13.73 20.20 -23.85
C GLU A 233 12.83 20.21 -22.62
N GLU A 234 12.05 21.29 -22.44
CA GLU A 234 11.00 21.39 -21.41
C GLU A 234 9.63 21.16 -22.05
N GLN A 235 8.85 20.23 -21.47
CA GLN A 235 7.49 19.93 -21.94
C GLN A 235 6.49 19.95 -20.78
N GLY A 236 5.89 21.11 -20.52
CA GLY A 236 4.97 21.30 -19.40
C GLY A 236 5.66 21.09 -18.06
N ARG A 237 5.26 20.07 -17.29
CA ARG A 237 5.94 19.66 -16.04
C ARG A 237 6.87 18.45 -16.24
N GLY A 238 7.39 18.29 -17.42
CA GLY A 238 8.37 17.25 -17.75
C GLY A 238 9.59 17.85 -18.40
N LEU A 239 10.77 17.36 -18.04
CA LEU A 239 12.04 17.66 -18.66
C LEU A 239 12.39 16.49 -19.60
N VAL A 240 12.54 16.74 -20.88
CA VAL A 240 13.11 15.76 -21.81
C VAL A 240 14.58 15.65 -21.50
N ILE A 241 15.07 14.46 -21.22
CA ILE A 241 16.44 14.20 -20.81
C ILE A 241 17.04 13.06 -21.63
N ALA A 242 18.37 13.00 -21.70
CA ALA A 242 19.06 11.87 -22.30
C ALA A 242 18.91 10.62 -21.43
N CYS A 243 18.69 9.46 -22.06
CA CYS A 243 18.68 8.19 -21.35
C CYS A 243 20.12 7.70 -21.15
N PRO A 244 20.59 7.42 -19.92
CA PRO A 244 21.94 6.89 -19.69
C PRO A 244 22.19 5.55 -20.39
N TRP A 245 21.13 4.82 -20.71
CA TRP A 245 21.17 3.52 -21.42
C TRP A 245 20.78 3.62 -22.89
N GLU A 246 20.95 4.80 -23.48
CA GLU A 246 20.55 5.05 -24.86
C GLU A 246 21.24 4.14 -25.87
N SER A 247 22.49 3.76 -25.65
CA SER A 247 23.22 2.82 -26.49
C SER A 247 22.58 1.43 -26.60
N GLU A 248 21.68 1.10 -25.67
CA GLU A 248 20.92 -0.15 -25.64
C GLU A 248 19.53 -0.03 -26.28
N HIS A 249 19.14 1.18 -26.70
CA HIS A 249 17.88 1.40 -27.40
C HIS A 249 17.91 0.78 -28.80
N SER A 250 16.87 0.03 -29.13
CA SER A 250 16.73 -0.57 -30.45
C SER A 250 16.19 0.40 -31.51
N VAL A 251 15.53 1.49 -31.08
CA VAL A 251 14.92 2.53 -31.94
C VAL A 251 14.80 3.82 -31.14
N GLY A 252 15.01 4.97 -31.78
CA GLY A 252 14.88 6.30 -31.19
C GLY A 252 16.14 7.12 -31.36
N GLU A 253 16.01 8.44 -31.39
CA GLU A 253 17.13 9.38 -31.37
C GLU A 253 17.18 10.11 -30.03
N PRO A 254 18.37 10.59 -29.58
CA PRO A 254 18.48 11.43 -28.40
C PRO A 254 17.52 12.60 -28.45
N GLY A 255 16.72 12.79 -27.40
CA GLY A 255 15.77 13.92 -27.35
C GLY A 255 14.47 13.74 -28.08
N ASP A 256 14.11 12.50 -28.47
CA ASP A 256 12.82 12.18 -29.12
C ASP A 256 11.60 12.33 -28.21
N GLY A 257 11.80 12.76 -26.95
CA GLY A 257 10.74 12.89 -25.94
C GLY A 257 10.33 11.57 -25.26
N SER A 258 10.98 10.47 -25.63
CA SER A 258 10.71 9.14 -25.04
C SER A 258 11.29 8.97 -23.65
N THR A 259 12.24 9.83 -23.25
CA THR A 259 12.86 9.81 -21.92
C THR A 259 12.65 11.15 -21.23
N MET A 260 12.03 11.11 -20.07
CA MET A 260 11.62 12.29 -19.33
C MET A 260 11.92 12.17 -17.85
N TRP A 261 12.22 13.31 -17.22
CA TRP A 261 12.06 13.55 -15.80
C TRP A 261 10.76 14.30 -15.58
N LEU A 262 9.81 13.71 -14.88
CA LEU A 262 8.58 14.37 -14.45
C LEU A 262 8.89 15.09 -13.14
N ILE A 263 8.72 16.42 -13.13
CA ILE A 263 9.07 17.29 -11.98
C ILE A 263 8.20 16.93 -10.76
N ALA A 264 8.76 17.03 -9.56
CA ALA A 264 8.03 16.89 -8.30
C ALA A 264 6.75 17.74 -8.29
N GLY A 265 5.71 17.30 -7.61
CA GLY A 265 4.40 17.93 -7.61
C GLY A 265 3.51 17.58 -8.80
N THR A 266 4.04 16.99 -9.86
CA THR A 266 3.25 16.57 -11.03
C THR A 266 2.22 15.51 -10.61
N LYS A 267 0.93 15.81 -10.81
CA LYS A 267 -0.19 14.96 -10.37
C LYS A 267 -0.16 14.63 -8.87
N GLY A 268 0.32 15.56 -8.05
CA GLY A 268 0.39 15.41 -6.61
C GLY A 268 1.53 14.53 -6.09
N GLU A 269 2.46 14.12 -6.95
CA GLU A 269 3.61 13.30 -6.55
C GLU A 269 4.68 14.17 -5.87
N PRO A 270 5.10 13.85 -4.65
CA PRO A 270 6.02 14.72 -3.89
C PRO A 270 7.46 14.71 -4.42
N TYR A 271 7.82 13.77 -5.28
CA TYR A 271 9.17 13.61 -5.83
C TYR A 271 9.13 13.52 -7.35
N GLY A 272 10.20 13.99 -8.00
CA GLY A 272 10.38 13.84 -9.44
C GLY A 272 10.56 12.37 -9.86
N HIS A 273 10.20 12.04 -11.09
CA HIS A 273 10.20 10.66 -11.61
C HIS A 273 10.93 10.56 -12.93
N PHE A 274 11.85 9.59 -13.01
CA PHE A 274 12.42 9.15 -14.28
C PHE A 274 11.44 8.26 -15.03
N LYS A 275 11.28 8.49 -16.32
CA LYS A 275 10.53 7.63 -17.21
C LYS A 275 11.19 7.57 -18.59
N CYS A 276 11.51 6.34 -19.04
CA CYS A 276 11.86 6.04 -20.42
C CYS A 276 10.82 5.09 -21.00
N LEU A 277 10.35 5.36 -22.21
CA LEU A 277 9.32 4.55 -22.89
C LEU A 277 9.91 3.37 -23.65
N HIS A 278 11.22 3.29 -23.78
CA HIS A 278 11.88 2.17 -24.47
C HIS A 278 11.76 0.88 -23.63
N SER A 279 11.51 -0.23 -24.29
CA SER A 279 11.18 -1.52 -23.65
C SER A 279 12.29 -2.03 -22.74
N HIS A 280 13.56 -1.81 -23.06
CA HIS A 280 14.69 -2.26 -22.25
C HIS A 280 14.85 -1.43 -20.95
N CYS A 281 14.28 -0.21 -20.91
CA CYS A 281 14.27 0.63 -19.69
C CYS A 281 13.02 0.43 -18.82
N SER A 282 12.16 -0.55 -19.13
CA SER A 282 10.88 -0.75 -18.43
C SER A 282 11.04 -1.12 -16.94
N ASP A 283 12.19 -1.61 -16.55
CA ASP A 283 12.59 -1.98 -15.19
C ASP A 283 13.46 -0.92 -14.50
N LYS A 284 13.88 0.13 -15.21
CA LYS A 284 14.71 1.20 -14.66
C LYS A 284 13.90 2.12 -13.76
N THR A 285 14.44 2.39 -12.60
CA THR A 285 13.82 3.22 -11.56
C THR A 285 14.40 4.64 -11.54
N ARG A 286 13.77 5.54 -10.75
CA ARG A 286 14.35 6.84 -10.40
C ARG A 286 15.77 6.70 -9.84
N GLN A 287 15.99 5.73 -8.96
CA GLN A 287 17.29 5.53 -8.30
C GLN A 287 18.35 5.05 -9.28
N ASP A 288 18.00 4.13 -10.20
CA ASP A 288 18.92 3.70 -11.26
C ASP A 288 19.36 4.87 -12.12
N TYR A 289 18.42 5.77 -12.47
CA TYR A 289 18.72 6.97 -13.24
C TYR A 289 19.66 7.89 -12.47
N LEU A 290 19.35 8.24 -11.23
CA LEU A 290 20.16 9.13 -10.40
C LEU A 290 21.57 8.58 -10.18
N ALA A 291 21.70 7.27 -9.98
CA ALA A 291 23.01 6.61 -9.89
C ALA A 291 23.77 6.64 -11.21
N ALA A 292 23.07 6.48 -12.35
CA ALA A 292 23.69 6.48 -13.68
C ALA A 292 24.21 7.87 -14.11
N VAL A 293 23.57 8.94 -13.63
CA VAL A 293 24.00 10.33 -13.88
C VAL A 293 24.91 10.88 -12.76
N ASP A 294 25.26 10.06 -11.77
CA ASP A 294 26.09 10.42 -10.60
C ASP A 294 25.51 11.59 -9.76
N TYR A 295 24.17 11.64 -9.66
CA TYR A 295 23.51 12.61 -8.79
C TYR A 295 23.84 12.34 -7.33
N GLN A 296 24.33 13.38 -6.63
CA GLN A 296 24.55 13.35 -5.18
C GLN A 296 23.57 14.33 -4.53
N GLU A 297 22.72 13.85 -3.64
CA GLU A 297 21.83 14.71 -2.89
C GLU A 297 22.64 15.56 -1.91
N ASP A 298 22.56 16.88 -2.03
CA ASP A 298 23.19 17.79 -1.07
C ASP A 298 22.32 17.87 0.20
N LEU A 299 22.70 17.11 1.18
CA LEU A 299 22.06 17.08 2.49
C LEU A 299 22.56 18.17 3.45
N THR A 300 23.48 19.04 3.01
CA THR A 300 24.17 20.01 3.88
C THR A 300 23.17 20.94 4.55
N GLU A 301 22.18 21.46 3.81
CA GLU A 301 21.15 22.34 4.36
C GLU A 301 20.24 21.68 5.39
N GLN A 302 19.99 20.37 5.26
CA GLN A 302 19.17 19.63 6.23
C GLN A 302 19.90 19.47 7.58
N PHE A 303 21.24 19.49 7.57
CA PHE A 303 22.05 19.38 8.77
C PHE A 303 22.40 20.74 9.39
N GLU A 304 22.43 21.82 8.61
CA GLU A 304 22.70 23.18 9.11
C GLU A 304 21.56 23.73 9.99
N ASN A 305 20.33 23.27 9.81
CA ASN A 305 19.15 23.71 10.59
C ASN A 305 18.78 22.76 11.72
N LEU A 306 19.57 21.71 11.99
CA LEU A 306 19.40 20.96 13.22
C LEU A 306 19.73 21.88 14.39
N PRO A 307 18.80 22.10 15.37
CA PRO A 307 19.16 22.81 16.59
C PRO A 307 20.37 22.11 17.16
N ALA A 308 21.44 22.88 17.41
CA ALA A 308 22.60 22.34 18.08
C ALA A 308 22.13 21.61 19.33
N LEU A 309 22.33 20.29 19.37
CA LEU A 309 22.13 19.48 20.56
C LEU A 309 23.24 19.81 21.58
N VAL A 310 23.32 21.08 21.92
CA VAL A 310 24.18 21.58 22.99
C VAL A 310 23.27 21.87 24.16
N ASP A 311 23.06 20.86 24.95
CA ASP A 311 22.59 21.09 26.29
C ASP A 311 23.85 21.41 27.14
N GLU A 312 24.22 22.68 27.15
CA GLU A 312 25.31 23.19 27.99
C GLU A 312 25.01 23.05 29.50
N ALA A 313 23.83 22.50 29.85
CA ALA A 313 23.35 22.46 31.23
C ALA A 313 23.58 21.14 31.98
N THR A 314 23.93 20.02 31.31
CA THR A 314 23.88 18.72 31.99
C THR A 314 25.18 17.97 32.15
N GLY A 315 26.31 18.40 31.56
CA GLY A 315 27.62 17.76 31.80
C GLY A 315 27.65 16.25 31.53
N VAL A 316 26.78 15.76 30.62
CA VAL A 316 26.73 14.33 30.26
C VAL A 316 27.82 14.06 29.25
N GLU A 317 28.78 13.21 29.61
CA GLU A 317 29.77 12.67 28.69
C GLU A 317 29.07 12.09 27.44
N GLU A 318 29.43 12.58 26.23
CA GLU A 318 29.00 12.00 24.97
C GLU A 318 29.36 10.53 24.94
N LYS A 319 28.35 9.66 24.96
CA LYS A 319 28.62 8.22 24.75
C LYS A 319 29.06 8.01 23.30
N PRO A 320 30.19 7.36 23.07
CA PRO A 320 30.63 7.09 21.71
C PRO A 320 29.59 6.29 20.95
N LEU A 321 29.32 6.67 19.69
CA LEU A 321 28.39 5.97 18.81
C LEU A 321 28.70 4.48 18.75
N PRO A 322 27.68 3.61 18.73
CA PRO A 322 27.88 2.17 18.69
C PRO A 322 28.57 1.76 17.39
N LYS A 323 29.45 0.74 17.46
CA LYS A 323 30.05 0.16 16.26
C LYS A 323 28.98 -0.62 15.50
N LEU A 324 28.61 -0.12 14.32
CA LEU A 324 27.61 -0.74 13.47
C LEU A 324 28.28 -1.61 12.39
N GLU A 325 27.68 -2.76 12.11
CA GLU A 325 28.14 -3.63 11.03
C GLU A 325 27.94 -2.96 9.66
N ARG A 326 28.98 -3.04 8.84
CA ARG A 326 28.96 -2.50 7.47
C ARG A 326 29.19 -3.62 6.45
N ASN A 327 28.69 -3.42 5.24
CA ASN A 327 29.01 -4.30 4.12
C ASN A 327 30.44 -4.01 3.58
N LYS A 328 30.84 -4.75 2.54
CA LYS A 328 32.17 -4.58 1.92
C LYS A 328 32.38 -3.19 1.29
N SER A 329 31.31 -2.47 0.98
CA SER A 329 31.31 -1.12 0.44
C SER A 329 31.28 -0.03 1.52
N GLY A 330 31.29 -0.39 2.81
CA GLY A 330 31.29 0.54 3.93
C GLY A 330 29.88 0.99 4.37
N VAL A 331 28.81 0.56 3.70
CA VAL A 331 27.42 0.89 4.03
C VAL A 331 26.95 0.12 5.25
N ILE A 332 26.23 0.79 6.16
CA ILE A 332 25.67 0.18 7.36
C ILE A 332 24.62 -0.86 6.96
N LYS A 333 24.77 -2.08 7.47
CA LYS A 333 23.80 -3.15 7.24
C LYS A 333 22.52 -2.93 8.05
N ALA A 334 21.37 -3.12 7.43
CA ALA A 334 20.07 -3.17 8.13
C ALA A 334 19.92 -4.54 8.83
N THR A 335 20.60 -4.72 9.97
CA THR A 335 20.51 -5.93 10.79
C THR A 335 19.86 -5.62 12.14
N ILE A 336 19.19 -6.63 12.72
CA ILE A 336 18.64 -6.52 14.08
C ILE A 336 19.72 -6.04 15.06
N GLY A 337 20.96 -6.55 14.94
CA GLY A 337 22.08 -6.12 15.76
C GLY A 337 22.38 -4.62 15.67
N ASN A 338 22.37 -4.05 14.46
CA ASN A 338 22.57 -2.62 14.27
C ASN A 338 21.42 -1.79 14.82
N VAL A 339 20.17 -2.20 14.56
CA VAL A 339 18.98 -1.54 15.10
C VAL A 339 18.98 -1.57 16.63
N THR A 340 19.25 -2.73 17.23
CA THR A 340 19.36 -2.88 18.68
C THR A 340 20.46 -2.00 19.27
N ALA A 341 21.61 -1.89 18.58
CA ALA A 341 22.73 -1.05 19.04
C ALA A 341 22.33 0.43 19.05
N VAL A 342 21.65 0.91 18.01
CA VAL A 342 21.15 2.29 17.93
C VAL A 342 20.10 2.58 18.99
N LEU A 343 19.10 1.70 19.16
CA LEU A 343 18.05 1.87 20.18
C LEU A 343 18.61 1.89 21.60
N ARG A 344 19.57 1.03 21.92
CA ARG A 344 20.25 1.03 23.23
C ARG A 344 21.05 2.32 23.44
N HIS A 345 21.73 2.80 22.39
CA HIS A 345 22.48 4.05 22.45
C HIS A 345 21.55 5.24 22.72
N ALA A 346 20.39 5.28 22.06
CA ALA A 346 19.35 6.30 22.24
C ALA A 346 18.58 6.19 23.56
N GLY A 347 18.95 5.25 24.46
CA GLY A 347 18.24 5.08 25.74
C GLY A 347 16.87 4.39 25.64
N MET A 348 16.52 3.84 24.48
CA MET A 348 15.24 3.17 24.19
C MET A 348 15.28 1.65 24.50
N ALA A 349 16.08 1.24 25.48
CA ALA A 349 16.29 -0.19 25.80
C ALA A 349 15.01 -0.94 26.21
N GLY A 350 13.97 -0.24 26.65
CA GLY A 350 12.66 -0.84 26.97
C GLY A 350 11.84 -1.32 25.76
N TRP A 351 12.29 -1.07 24.52
CA TRP A 351 11.63 -1.47 23.29
C TRP A 351 12.24 -2.74 22.66
N ILE A 352 13.20 -3.38 23.34
CA ILE A 352 14.00 -4.49 22.82
C ILE A 352 13.58 -5.86 23.41
N LEU A 353 12.48 -5.93 24.15
CA LEU A 353 11.97 -7.19 24.73
C LEU A 353 10.82 -7.75 23.90
#